data_db2e6b80cf93c0b061c25bacd98c0553
#
_entry.id   db2e6b80cf93c0b061c25bacd98c0553
#
_cell.length_a   1.000
_cell.length_b   1.000
_cell.length_c   1.000
_cell.angle_alpha   90.00
_cell.angle_beta   90.00
_cell.angle_gamma   90.00
#
_symmetry.space_group_name_H-M   'P 1'
#
loop_
_entity.id
_entity.type
_entity.pdbx_description
1 polymer ?
#
loop_
_entity_poly.entity_id
_entity_poly.type
_entity_poly.pdbx_seq_one_letter_code
_entity_poly.pdbx_strand_id
1 'polypeptide(L)'
;MDTRRGLDEGVPRLLDLFHRARLAASFFVTMGPDRSGAAIRRAWRPSFFLKMLRTNPLRLYGLRTLLSGTLLRATLVGAGRPELLRQIAAEGHEVAPHGFDHVGWQDNVARLGAAQIRDDVALAARAFAAVLGRAPAASAAPGWRTTPAALVVQEEQGYRYASDVRGDRPFRPLVEDHVLKTLQIPTTMPTMDELLGRTRHVMRILEASLRPGLNVFTLHAEVEGGPLLEPFRSFRDGIRKAGVRVVRLDDAAESALGDAGLPAAPVARGRVAGRSGWIAVQGAPARMA
;
A
#
# COMPACT_ATOMS: atom_id res chain seq x y z
N MET A 1 5.69 1.33 -1.19
CA MET A 1 7.16 1.44 -1.07
C MET A 1 7.47 2.20 0.19
N ASP A 2 7.90 1.49 1.19
CA ASP A 2 7.92 1.94 2.58
C ASP A 2 9.31 2.43 2.99
N THR A 3 10.36 1.94 2.29
CA THR A 3 11.74 2.13 2.68
C THR A 3 12.59 2.70 1.55
N ARG A 4 13.67 3.38 1.92
CA ARG A 4 14.65 3.87 0.96
C ARG A 4 15.32 2.72 0.19
N ARG A 5 15.58 1.61 0.86
CA ARG A 5 16.15 0.42 0.22
C ARG A 5 15.21 -0.19 -0.82
N GLY A 6 13.90 -0.29 -0.49
CA GLY A 6 12.89 -0.76 -1.44
C GLY A 6 12.89 0.09 -2.71
N LEU A 7 12.98 1.42 -2.54
CA LEU A 7 13.03 2.35 -3.65
C LEU A 7 14.34 2.21 -4.46
N ASP A 8 15.50 2.14 -3.80
CA ASP A 8 16.82 2.15 -4.47
C ASP A 8 17.16 0.81 -5.14
N GLU A 9 16.79 -0.32 -4.53
CA GLU A 9 17.18 -1.67 -4.99
C GLU A 9 16.01 -2.45 -5.59
N GLY A 10 14.83 -2.37 -4.96
CA GLY A 10 13.66 -3.16 -5.32
C GLY A 10 12.94 -2.62 -6.56
N VAL A 11 12.69 -1.32 -6.59
CA VAL A 11 11.97 -0.68 -7.71
C VAL A 11 12.65 -0.90 -9.06
N PRO A 12 13.98 -0.69 -9.23
CA PRO A 12 14.60 -0.93 -10.53
C PRO A 12 14.42 -2.37 -11.04
N ARG A 13 14.47 -3.36 -10.14
CA ARG A 13 14.27 -4.78 -10.50
C ARG A 13 12.80 -5.06 -10.88
N LEU A 14 11.86 -4.41 -10.19
CA LEU A 14 10.43 -4.52 -10.53
C LEU A 14 10.13 -3.83 -11.88
N LEU A 15 10.71 -2.67 -12.16
CA LEU A 15 10.56 -1.98 -13.44
C LEU A 15 11.08 -2.84 -14.59
N ASP A 16 12.29 -3.43 -14.48
CA ASP A 16 12.80 -4.37 -15.49
C ASP A 16 11.85 -5.56 -15.70
N LEU A 17 11.32 -6.13 -14.62
CA LEU A 17 10.37 -7.24 -14.69
C LEU A 17 9.05 -6.82 -15.36
N PHE A 18 8.51 -5.65 -15.06
CA PHE A 18 7.28 -5.14 -15.65
C PHE A 18 7.48 -4.73 -17.11
N HIS A 19 8.60 -4.09 -17.42
CA HIS A 19 8.95 -3.73 -18.79
C HIS A 19 9.00 -4.97 -19.72
N ARG A 20 9.74 -6.02 -19.31
CA ARG A 20 9.83 -7.29 -20.06
C ARG A 20 8.47 -7.99 -20.19
N ALA A 21 7.60 -7.81 -19.22
CA ALA A 21 6.27 -8.40 -19.24
C ALA A 21 5.20 -7.52 -19.91
N ARG A 22 5.55 -6.28 -20.31
CA ARG A 22 4.64 -5.25 -20.82
C ARG A 22 3.47 -5.00 -19.85
N LEU A 23 3.77 -4.90 -18.56
CA LEU A 23 2.80 -4.65 -17.50
C LEU A 23 2.94 -3.23 -16.96
N ALA A 24 1.81 -2.61 -16.66
CA ALA A 24 1.75 -1.38 -15.89
C ALA A 24 1.25 -1.68 -14.46
N ALA A 25 1.70 -0.90 -13.49
CA ALA A 25 1.34 -1.06 -12.08
C ALA A 25 1.17 0.30 -11.41
N SER A 26 0.57 0.32 -10.21
CA SER A 26 0.45 1.51 -9.38
C SER A 26 1.47 1.48 -8.26
N PHE A 27 2.27 2.54 -8.15
CA PHE A 27 3.34 2.69 -7.17
C PHE A 27 2.94 3.72 -6.12
N PHE A 28 2.64 3.25 -4.92
CA PHE A 28 2.39 4.10 -3.76
C PHE A 28 3.68 4.29 -2.97
N VAL A 29 4.14 5.54 -2.85
CA VAL A 29 5.49 5.86 -2.36
C VAL A 29 5.41 6.72 -1.11
N THR A 30 6.04 6.28 -0.02
CA THR A 30 6.30 7.12 1.15
C THR A 30 7.09 8.35 0.73
N MET A 31 6.58 9.56 0.94
CA MET A 31 7.23 10.78 0.43
C MET A 31 8.29 11.32 1.37
N GLY A 32 8.18 11.08 2.66
CA GLY A 32 9.06 11.61 3.70
C GLY A 32 10.17 10.64 4.15
N PRO A 33 10.55 10.71 5.45
CA PRO A 33 11.72 10.01 5.95
C PRO A 33 11.51 8.51 6.14
N ASP A 34 12.53 7.71 5.80
CA ASP A 34 12.62 6.30 6.17
C ASP A 34 12.91 6.16 7.67
N ARG A 35 11.87 5.90 8.44
CA ARG A 35 11.96 5.64 9.89
C ARG A 35 11.74 4.18 10.25
N SER A 36 12.07 3.27 9.33
CA SER A 36 11.81 1.83 9.50
C SER A 36 12.45 1.24 10.75
N GLY A 37 13.62 1.75 11.16
CA GLY A 37 14.26 1.36 12.42
C GLY A 37 13.42 1.69 13.65
N ALA A 38 12.62 2.75 13.64
CA ALA A 38 11.73 3.08 14.76
C ALA A 38 10.65 2.00 14.98
N ALA A 39 10.34 1.18 13.97
CA ALA A 39 9.42 0.06 14.11
C ALA A 39 9.92 -1.02 15.11
N ILE A 40 11.21 -1.04 15.45
CA ILE A 40 11.77 -1.94 16.48
C ILE A 40 11.12 -1.69 17.85
N ARG A 41 10.63 -0.47 18.10
CA ARG A 41 9.85 -0.16 19.32
C ARG A 41 8.58 -1.03 19.46
N ARG A 42 8.14 -1.67 18.37
CA ARG A 42 7.02 -2.62 18.37
C ARG A 42 7.43 -4.03 18.80
N ALA A 43 8.74 -4.30 18.95
CA ALA A 43 9.27 -5.64 19.31
C ALA A 43 8.76 -6.14 20.67
N TRP A 44 8.35 -5.25 21.58
CA TRP A 44 7.69 -5.62 22.83
C TRP A 44 6.28 -6.22 22.63
N ARG A 45 5.67 -6.06 21.46
CA ARG A 45 4.39 -6.71 21.11
C ARG A 45 4.65 -8.15 20.66
N PRO A 46 4.11 -9.18 21.36
CA PRO A 46 4.40 -10.59 21.02
C PRO A 46 4.13 -10.96 19.57
N SER A 47 3.05 -10.44 18.98
CA SER A 47 2.71 -10.70 17.57
C SER A 47 3.72 -10.11 16.59
N PHE A 48 4.31 -8.96 16.90
CA PHE A 48 5.35 -8.35 16.07
C PHE A 48 6.68 -9.08 16.21
N PHE A 49 7.05 -9.44 17.45
CA PHE A 49 8.25 -10.22 17.73
C PHE A 49 8.22 -11.59 17.02
N LEU A 50 7.11 -12.32 17.10
CA LEU A 50 6.91 -13.58 16.39
C LEU A 50 6.97 -13.40 14.86
N LYS A 51 6.43 -12.29 14.33
CA LYS A 51 6.59 -11.96 12.90
C LYS A 51 8.07 -11.76 12.55
N MET A 52 8.84 -11.02 13.36
CA MET A 52 10.27 -10.79 13.13
C MET A 52 11.07 -12.10 13.11
N LEU A 53 10.84 -12.98 14.07
CA LEU A 53 11.50 -14.30 14.10
C LEU A 53 11.19 -15.13 12.83
N ARG A 54 9.95 -15.08 12.35
CA ARG A 54 9.50 -15.85 11.21
C ARG A 54 10.02 -15.32 9.86
N THR A 55 10.12 -13.99 9.70
CA THR A 55 10.37 -13.37 8.38
C THR A 55 11.83 -13.00 8.14
N ASN A 56 12.73 -13.20 9.10
CA ASN A 56 14.14 -12.79 9.02
C ASN A 56 14.31 -11.34 8.48
N PRO A 57 14.06 -10.33 9.34
CA PRO A 57 14.02 -8.93 8.90
C PRO A 57 15.36 -8.41 8.36
N LEU A 58 16.50 -8.98 8.81
CA LEU A 58 17.80 -8.64 8.24
C LEU A 58 17.90 -8.98 6.76
N ARG A 59 17.36 -10.13 6.36
CA ARG A 59 17.33 -10.57 4.96
C ARG A 59 16.37 -9.71 4.13
N LEU A 60 15.19 -9.37 4.68
CA LEU A 60 14.17 -8.60 3.97
C LEU A 60 14.54 -7.12 3.85
N TYR A 61 14.93 -6.49 4.95
CA TYR A 61 15.09 -5.02 5.01
C TYR A 61 16.55 -4.58 5.04
N GLY A 62 17.48 -5.45 5.45
CA GLY A 62 18.89 -5.11 5.63
C GLY A 62 19.17 -4.28 6.89
N LEU A 63 20.42 -4.33 7.37
CA LEU A 63 20.82 -3.70 8.62
C LEU A 63 20.63 -2.16 8.60
N ARG A 64 20.99 -1.50 7.49
CA ARG A 64 20.85 -0.04 7.36
C ARG A 64 19.41 0.43 7.53
N THR A 65 18.45 -0.25 6.92
CA THR A 65 17.03 0.07 7.05
C THR A 65 16.54 -0.15 8.48
N LEU A 66 16.97 -1.25 9.13
CA LEU A 66 16.60 -1.54 10.51
C LEU A 66 17.18 -0.54 11.52
N LEU A 67 18.21 0.21 11.16
CA LEU A 67 18.81 1.26 11.99
C LEU A 67 18.34 2.67 11.57
N SER A 68 17.66 2.83 10.44
CA SER A 68 17.21 4.11 9.90
C SER A 68 16.20 4.80 10.81
N GLY A 69 16.42 6.07 11.10
CA GLY A 69 15.55 6.85 12.00
C GLY A 69 15.72 6.54 13.48
N THR A 70 16.72 5.73 13.86
CA THR A 70 17.13 5.46 15.25
C THR A 70 18.62 5.74 15.44
N LEU A 71 19.49 4.77 15.14
CA LEU A 71 20.94 4.94 15.21
C LEU A 71 21.52 5.62 13.97
N LEU A 72 20.87 5.51 12.83
CA LEU A 72 21.23 6.19 11.59
C LEU A 72 20.20 7.29 11.27
N ARG A 73 20.70 8.40 10.71
CA ARG A 73 19.81 9.48 10.24
C ARG A 73 18.85 8.95 9.19
N ALA A 74 17.55 9.27 9.35
CA ALA A 74 16.53 8.94 8.37
C ALA A 74 16.78 9.68 7.04
N THR A 75 16.79 8.96 5.95
CA THR A 75 16.87 9.53 4.59
C THR A 75 15.47 9.66 4.01
N LEU A 76 15.23 10.65 3.16
CA LEU A 76 13.96 10.78 2.46
C LEU A 76 13.78 9.60 1.49
N VAL A 77 12.60 9.01 1.45
CA VAL A 77 12.24 7.93 0.51
C VAL A 77 11.93 8.56 -0.85
N GLY A 78 10.70 8.85 -1.14
CA GLY A 78 10.26 9.35 -2.45
C GLY A 78 10.83 10.73 -2.80
N ALA A 79 10.69 11.72 -1.90
CA ALA A 79 11.25 13.04 -2.13
C ALA A 79 12.78 13.06 -2.28
N GLY A 80 13.46 12.02 -1.81
CA GLY A 80 14.89 11.85 -1.96
C GLY A 80 15.33 11.15 -3.25
N ARG A 81 14.40 10.80 -4.15
CA ARG A 81 14.64 10.13 -5.44
C ARG A 81 13.72 10.65 -6.54
N PRO A 82 13.71 11.95 -6.79
CA PRO A 82 12.79 12.55 -7.76
C PRO A 82 12.95 11.95 -9.18
N GLU A 83 14.18 11.64 -9.61
CA GLU A 83 14.45 11.07 -10.93
C GLU A 83 13.79 9.70 -11.09
N LEU A 84 13.89 8.84 -10.08
CA LEU A 84 13.31 7.51 -10.12
C LEU A 84 11.77 7.56 -10.14
N LEU A 85 11.15 8.47 -9.39
CA LEU A 85 9.70 8.66 -9.42
C LEU A 85 9.22 9.15 -10.80
N ARG A 86 9.97 10.07 -11.43
CA ARG A 86 9.68 10.52 -12.79
C ARG A 86 9.86 9.40 -13.81
N GLN A 87 10.89 8.56 -13.64
CA GLN A 87 11.10 7.38 -14.49
C GLN A 87 9.91 6.42 -14.38
N ILE A 88 9.46 6.07 -13.18
CA ILE A 88 8.28 5.23 -12.97
C ILE A 88 7.09 5.77 -13.75
N ALA A 89 6.82 7.08 -13.63
CA ALA A 89 5.72 7.72 -14.34
C ALA A 89 5.92 7.73 -15.88
N ALA A 90 7.14 7.99 -16.35
CA ALA A 90 7.47 7.99 -17.77
C ALA A 90 7.37 6.61 -18.42
N GLU A 91 7.56 5.53 -17.66
CA GLU A 91 7.35 4.15 -18.10
C GLU A 91 5.87 3.73 -18.13
N GLY A 92 4.94 4.66 -17.87
CA GLY A 92 3.50 4.42 -17.95
C GLY A 92 2.88 3.82 -16.69
N HIS A 93 3.62 3.76 -15.59
CA HIS A 93 3.08 3.36 -14.30
C HIS A 93 2.38 4.52 -13.60
N GLU A 94 1.41 4.21 -12.76
CA GLU A 94 0.85 5.18 -11.84
C GLU A 94 1.80 5.41 -10.66
N VAL A 95 1.92 6.67 -10.21
CA VAL A 95 2.62 7.04 -8.97
C VAL A 95 1.69 7.87 -8.10
N ALA A 96 1.60 7.50 -6.81
CA ALA A 96 0.80 8.20 -5.81
C ALA A 96 1.49 8.15 -4.42
N PRO A 97 1.16 9.04 -3.48
CA PRO A 97 1.75 9.05 -2.16
C PRO A 97 1.25 7.90 -1.27
N HIS A 98 2.16 7.40 -0.41
CA HIS A 98 1.90 6.42 0.65
C HIS A 98 2.15 7.06 2.04
N GLY A 99 1.50 8.19 2.29
CA GLY A 99 1.75 9.04 3.45
C GLY A 99 3.09 9.78 3.39
N PHE A 100 3.32 10.66 4.36
CA PHE A 100 4.59 11.34 4.52
C PHE A 100 5.53 10.56 5.44
N ASP A 101 5.11 10.21 6.64
CA ASP A 101 5.85 9.38 7.59
C ASP A 101 5.14 8.03 7.78
N HIS A 102 5.61 7.02 7.06
CA HIS A 102 5.00 5.67 7.06
C HIS A 102 4.89 5.05 8.46
N VAL A 103 5.96 5.12 9.26
CA VAL A 103 5.98 4.53 10.62
C VAL A 103 5.17 5.38 11.58
N GLY A 104 5.33 6.71 11.51
CA GLY A 104 4.56 7.66 12.31
C GLY A 104 3.06 7.52 12.09
N TRP A 105 2.64 7.43 10.83
CA TRP A 105 1.24 7.17 10.49
C TRP A 105 0.72 5.86 11.10
N GLN A 106 1.41 4.75 10.84
CA GLN A 106 0.99 3.45 11.36
C GLN A 106 0.85 3.42 12.88
N ASP A 107 1.71 4.12 13.61
CA ASP A 107 1.70 4.09 15.05
C ASP A 107 0.67 5.03 15.68
N ASN A 108 0.31 6.10 14.99
CA ASN A 108 -0.40 7.22 15.60
C ASN A 108 -1.77 7.53 14.98
N VAL A 109 -2.07 7.16 13.73
CA VAL A 109 -3.30 7.58 13.03
C VAL A 109 -4.59 7.35 13.84
N ALA A 110 -4.65 6.29 14.65
CA ALA A 110 -5.80 6.00 15.51
C ALA A 110 -6.01 7.01 16.67
N ARG A 111 -5.02 7.88 16.93
CA ARG A 111 -5.02 8.86 18.02
C ARG A 111 -4.86 10.29 17.52
N LEU A 112 -4.58 10.47 16.22
CA LEU A 112 -4.45 11.79 15.61
C LEU A 112 -5.83 12.42 15.43
N GLY A 113 -5.92 13.71 15.71
CA GLY A 113 -7.07 14.53 15.33
C GLY A 113 -7.06 14.88 13.84
N ALA A 114 -8.20 15.33 13.33
CA ALA A 114 -8.37 15.67 11.91
C ALA A 114 -7.34 16.71 11.41
N ALA A 115 -6.97 17.70 12.22
CA ALA A 115 -5.96 18.70 11.86
C ALA A 115 -4.59 18.05 11.60
N GLN A 116 -4.13 17.17 12.51
CA GLN A 116 -2.84 16.49 12.37
C GLN A 116 -2.82 15.53 11.16
N ILE A 117 -3.95 14.86 10.90
CA ILE A 117 -4.10 14.00 9.72
C ILE A 117 -4.04 14.86 8.44
N ARG A 118 -4.71 16.01 8.43
CA ARG A 118 -4.69 16.96 7.30
C ARG A 118 -3.28 17.46 7.02
N ASP A 119 -2.50 17.76 8.07
CA ASP A 119 -1.11 18.21 7.93
C ASP A 119 -0.23 17.11 7.31
N ASP A 120 -0.34 15.85 7.74
CA ASP A 120 0.44 14.72 7.18
C ASP A 120 0.08 14.48 5.72
N VAL A 121 -1.23 14.42 5.40
CA VAL A 121 -1.71 14.23 4.03
C VAL A 121 -1.25 15.38 3.12
N ALA A 122 -1.36 16.63 3.59
CA ALA A 122 -0.91 17.79 2.84
C ALA A 122 0.61 17.83 2.64
N LEU A 123 1.41 17.38 3.63
CA LEU A 123 2.85 17.25 3.50
C LEU A 123 3.22 16.22 2.42
N ALA A 124 2.56 15.06 2.43
CA ALA A 124 2.77 14.04 1.40
C ALA A 124 2.39 14.55 0.01
N ALA A 125 1.26 15.24 -0.11
CA ALA A 125 0.79 15.80 -1.38
C ALA A 125 1.72 16.90 -1.92
N ARG A 126 2.21 17.80 -1.06
CA ARG A 126 3.19 18.85 -1.45
C ARG A 126 4.52 18.23 -1.90
N ALA A 127 5.04 17.25 -1.15
CA ALA A 127 6.28 16.57 -1.52
C ALA A 127 6.15 15.83 -2.86
N PHE A 128 5.00 15.20 -3.10
CA PHE A 128 4.67 14.55 -4.36
C PHE A 128 4.60 15.56 -5.52
N ALA A 129 3.89 16.68 -5.32
CA ALA A 129 3.74 17.72 -6.35
C ALA A 129 5.08 18.36 -6.70
N ALA A 130 5.96 18.58 -5.72
CA ALA A 130 7.31 19.09 -5.95
C ALA A 130 8.17 18.16 -6.82
N VAL A 131 7.94 16.83 -6.74
CA VAL A 131 8.65 15.83 -7.53
C VAL A 131 8.04 15.65 -8.91
N LEU A 132 6.72 15.50 -9.01
CA LEU A 132 6.03 15.10 -10.24
C LEU A 132 5.39 16.26 -11.01
N GLY A 133 5.41 17.49 -10.47
CA GLY A 133 4.86 18.67 -11.14
C GLY A 133 3.33 18.70 -11.19
N ARG A 134 2.63 17.82 -10.48
CA ARG A 134 1.16 17.73 -10.44
C ARG A 134 0.69 17.30 -9.07
N ALA A 135 -0.54 17.65 -8.72
CA ALA A 135 -1.19 17.14 -7.51
C ALA A 135 -1.43 15.62 -7.62
N PRO A 136 -1.37 14.87 -6.50
CA PRO A 136 -1.75 13.46 -6.51
C PRO A 136 -3.27 13.31 -6.65
N ALA A 137 -3.69 12.33 -7.47
CA ALA A 137 -5.11 12.01 -7.64
C ALA A 137 -5.58 10.86 -6.74
N ALA A 138 -4.66 10.20 -6.07
CA ALA A 138 -4.91 9.04 -5.23
C ALA A 138 -3.91 8.94 -4.08
N SER A 139 -4.18 8.06 -3.11
CA SER A 139 -3.26 7.71 -2.03
C SER A 139 -3.45 6.26 -1.57
N ALA A 140 -2.53 5.77 -0.73
CA ALA A 140 -2.74 4.55 0.03
C ALA A 140 -2.22 4.73 1.47
N ALA A 141 -2.99 4.27 2.45
CA ALA A 141 -2.62 4.42 3.85
C ALA A 141 -1.55 3.42 4.27
N PRO A 142 -0.46 3.88 4.94
CA PRO A 142 0.56 3.00 5.48
C PRO A 142 -0.01 1.86 6.34
N GLY A 143 0.31 0.62 5.94
CA GLY A 143 -0.06 -0.59 6.65
C GLY A 143 -1.56 -0.85 6.76
N TRP A 144 -2.35 -0.37 5.80
CA TRP A 144 -3.82 -0.43 5.83
C TRP A 144 -4.39 0.14 7.14
N ARG A 145 -3.87 1.27 7.60
CA ARG A 145 -4.38 1.95 8.79
C ARG A 145 -4.98 3.28 8.40
N THR A 146 -6.28 3.35 8.44
CA THR A 146 -7.05 4.56 8.22
C THR A 146 -8.13 4.72 9.30
N THR A 147 -8.71 5.90 9.40
CA THR A 147 -9.77 6.26 10.34
C THR A 147 -10.85 7.04 9.63
N PRO A 148 -12.07 7.17 10.17
CA PRO A 148 -13.10 8.04 9.58
C PRO A 148 -12.58 9.44 9.27
N ALA A 149 -11.83 10.05 10.20
CA ALA A 149 -11.24 11.37 9.97
C ALA A 149 -10.25 11.39 8.80
N ALA A 150 -9.45 10.33 8.62
CA ALA A 150 -8.53 10.24 7.49
C ALA A 150 -9.25 10.09 6.14
N LEU A 151 -10.35 9.36 6.10
CA LEU A 151 -11.18 9.22 4.90
C LEU A 151 -11.80 10.56 4.49
N VAL A 152 -12.31 11.33 5.45
CA VAL A 152 -12.83 12.69 5.20
C VAL A 152 -11.74 13.63 4.70
N VAL A 153 -10.56 13.62 5.31
CA VAL A 153 -9.41 14.44 4.87
C VAL A 153 -8.98 14.08 3.44
N GLN A 154 -9.04 12.82 3.04
CA GLN A 154 -8.73 12.41 1.67
C GLN A 154 -9.74 12.97 0.66
N GLU A 155 -11.02 13.03 1.01
CA GLU A 155 -12.05 13.69 0.20
C GLU A 155 -11.80 15.19 0.11
N GLU A 156 -11.50 15.85 1.23
CA GLU A 156 -11.13 17.29 1.27
C GLU A 156 -9.89 17.58 0.39
N GLN A 157 -8.93 16.64 0.33
CA GLN A 157 -7.74 16.74 -0.53
C GLN A 157 -8.06 16.54 -2.02
N GLY A 158 -9.27 16.09 -2.36
CA GLY A 158 -9.71 15.88 -3.74
C GLY A 158 -9.22 14.58 -4.38
N TYR A 159 -8.86 13.58 -3.59
CA TYR A 159 -8.48 12.28 -4.13
C TYR A 159 -9.67 11.61 -4.82
N ARG A 160 -9.44 11.09 -6.02
CA ARG A 160 -10.44 10.31 -6.75
C ARG A 160 -10.68 8.95 -6.11
N TYR A 161 -9.59 8.33 -5.64
CA TYR A 161 -9.64 7.06 -4.92
C TYR A 161 -8.50 6.94 -3.92
N ALA A 162 -8.64 5.98 -3.01
CA ALA A 162 -7.58 5.53 -2.11
C ALA A 162 -7.58 4.00 -1.97
N SER A 163 -6.44 3.41 -1.58
CA SER A 163 -6.28 1.98 -1.32
C SER A 163 -5.81 1.75 0.12
N ASP A 164 -6.71 2.02 1.07
CA ASP A 164 -6.37 2.10 2.49
C ASP A 164 -6.78 0.87 3.30
N VAL A 165 -7.59 0.00 2.72
CA VAL A 165 -8.28 -1.06 3.45
C VAL A 165 -8.08 -2.44 2.83
N ARG A 166 -8.38 -3.48 3.61
CA ARG A 166 -8.58 -4.83 3.09
C ARG A 166 -10.08 -5.05 2.88
N GLY A 167 -10.44 -5.75 1.82
CA GLY A 167 -11.86 -5.97 1.50
C GLY A 167 -12.06 -6.81 0.25
N ASP A 168 -13.28 -6.76 -0.28
CA ASP A 168 -13.68 -7.65 -1.37
C ASP A 168 -13.84 -6.96 -2.72
N ARG A 169 -14.27 -5.70 -2.74
CA ARG A 169 -14.56 -4.94 -3.97
C ARG A 169 -14.46 -3.43 -3.73
N PRO A 170 -14.32 -2.62 -4.78
CA PRO A 170 -14.42 -1.17 -4.69
C PRO A 170 -15.74 -0.73 -4.02
N PHE A 171 -15.68 0.34 -3.24
CA PHE A 171 -16.84 0.89 -2.53
C PHE A 171 -16.64 2.36 -2.16
N ARG A 172 -17.75 3.07 -1.92
CA ARG A 172 -17.71 4.40 -1.32
C ARG A 172 -17.73 4.29 0.19
N PRO A 173 -16.77 4.91 0.92
CA PRO A 173 -16.82 4.87 2.38
C PRO A 173 -18.05 5.59 2.92
N LEU A 174 -18.70 4.96 3.89
CA LEU A 174 -19.75 5.56 4.71
C LEU A 174 -19.12 6.00 6.05
N VAL A 175 -19.13 7.29 6.31
CA VAL A 175 -18.69 7.87 7.58
C VAL A 175 -19.89 8.53 8.23
N GLU A 176 -20.30 8.04 9.37
CA GLU A 176 -21.58 8.39 9.98
C GLU A 176 -22.72 8.14 8.95
N ASP A 177 -23.45 9.18 8.57
CA ASP A 177 -24.53 9.10 7.56
C ASP A 177 -24.11 9.67 6.20
N HIS A 178 -22.80 9.94 6.02
CA HIS A 178 -22.28 10.57 4.80
C HIS A 178 -21.50 9.59 3.94
N VAL A 179 -21.94 9.41 2.68
CA VAL A 179 -21.23 8.61 1.66
C VAL A 179 -20.18 9.49 0.99
N LEU A 180 -18.92 9.16 1.21
CA LEU A 180 -17.81 9.91 0.66
C LEU A 180 -17.64 9.67 -0.85
N LYS A 181 -17.16 10.70 -1.56
CA LYS A 181 -16.88 10.64 -3.00
C LYS A 181 -15.59 9.91 -3.33
N THR A 182 -14.59 9.98 -2.45
CA THR A 182 -13.30 9.28 -2.63
C THR A 182 -13.52 7.78 -2.57
N LEU A 183 -13.32 7.10 -3.70
CA LEU A 183 -13.49 5.65 -3.82
C LEU A 183 -12.44 4.92 -2.98
N GLN A 184 -12.82 3.84 -2.30
CA GLN A 184 -11.89 2.87 -1.75
C GLN A 184 -11.73 1.68 -2.69
N ILE A 185 -10.48 1.37 -3.06
CA ILE A 185 -10.13 0.13 -3.77
C ILE A 185 -9.34 -0.74 -2.80
N PRO A 186 -9.99 -1.73 -2.17
CA PRO A 186 -9.35 -2.56 -1.17
C PRO A 186 -8.31 -3.51 -1.78
N THR A 187 -7.25 -3.81 -1.03
CA THR A 187 -6.42 -4.99 -1.29
C THR A 187 -7.24 -6.24 -1.00
N THR A 188 -7.47 -7.07 -2.02
CA THR A 188 -8.36 -8.25 -1.92
C THR A 188 -7.59 -9.55 -1.72
N MET A 189 -6.32 -9.60 -2.10
CA MET A 189 -5.48 -10.80 -2.02
C MET A 189 -4.54 -10.76 -0.81
N PRO A 190 -4.10 -11.91 -0.28
CA PRO A 190 -3.01 -11.93 0.69
C PRO A 190 -1.71 -11.42 0.05
N THR A 191 -0.83 -10.81 0.85
CA THR A 191 0.50 -10.40 0.40
C THR A 191 1.52 -11.52 0.67
N MET A 192 2.64 -11.54 -0.07
CA MET A 192 3.65 -12.58 0.15
C MET A 192 4.23 -12.55 1.56
N ASP A 193 4.48 -11.36 2.14
CA ASP A 193 5.02 -11.22 3.50
C ASP A 193 4.06 -11.71 4.59
N GLU A 194 2.74 -11.69 4.35
CA GLU A 194 1.74 -12.29 5.23
C GLU A 194 1.86 -13.82 5.27
N LEU A 195 2.21 -14.43 4.15
CA LEU A 195 2.30 -15.88 3.98
C LEU A 195 3.66 -16.46 4.40
N LEU A 196 4.73 -15.65 4.35
CA LEU A 196 6.09 -16.09 4.71
C LEU A 196 6.16 -16.71 6.10
N GLY A 197 6.79 -17.90 6.17
CA GLY A 197 6.96 -18.68 7.39
C GLY A 197 5.65 -19.24 7.98
N ARG A 198 4.51 -19.05 7.31
CA ARG A 198 3.22 -19.63 7.70
C ARG A 198 2.84 -20.83 6.83
N THR A 199 3.35 -20.85 5.61
CA THR A 199 3.12 -21.93 4.66
C THR A 199 4.33 -22.12 3.75
N ARG A 200 4.48 -23.35 3.24
CA ARG A 200 5.43 -23.67 2.17
C ARG A 200 4.80 -23.50 0.77
N HIS A 201 3.49 -23.26 0.72
CA HIS A 201 2.69 -23.23 -0.52
C HIS A 201 2.23 -21.81 -0.88
N VAL A 202 3.13 -20.81 -0.74
CA VAL A 202 2.80 -19.38 -0.97
C VAL A 202 2.13 -19.18 -2.33
N MET A 203 2.73 -19.70 -3.41
CA MET A 203 2.21 -19.54 -4.77
C MET A 203 0.82 -20.16 -4.92
N ARG A 204 0.62 -21.39 -4.44
CA ARG A 204 -0.69 -22.06 -4.50
C ARG A 204 -1.78 -21.27 -3.77
N ILE A 205 -1.46 -20.65 -2.64
CA ILE A 205 -2.44 -19.81 -1.91
C ILE A 205 -2.75 -18.54 -2.69
N LEU A 206 -1.75 -17.88 -3.29
CA LEU A 206 -1.99 -16.69 -4.11
C LEU A 206 -2.85 -17.02 -5.33
N GLU A 207 -2.55 -18.09 -6.04
CA GLU A 207 -3.34 -18.55 -7.19
C GLU A 207 -4.77 -18.92 -6.80
N ALA A 208 -4.94 -19.66 -5.68
CA ALA A 208 -6.25 -20.00 -5.15
C ALA A 208 -7.05 -18.82 -4.59
N SER A 209 -6.40 -17.68 -4.36
CA SER A 209 -7.05 -16.44 -3.92
C SER A 209 -7.64 -15.63 -5.07
N LEU A 210 -7.32 -15.99 -6.32
CA LEU A 210 -7.89 -15.34 -7.49
C LEU A 210 -9.39 -15.63 -7.60
N ARG A 211 -10.17 -14.59 -7.84
CA ARG A 211 -11.62 -14.63 -7.98
C ARG A 211 -12.04 -13.96 -9.28
N PRO A 212 -13.22 -14.27 -9.83
CA PRO A 212 -13.80 -13.47 -10.89
C PRO A 212 -13.91 -12.00 -10.51
N GLY A 213 -13.65 -11.10 -11.45
CA GLY A 213 -13.66 -9.65 -11.24
C GLY A 213 -12.31 -9.09 -10.82
N LEU A 214 -12.32 -7.98 -10.07
CA LEU A 214 -11.12 -7.27 -9.66
C LEU A 214 -10.39 -7.99 -8.51
N ASN A 215 -9.13 -8.31 -8.75
CA ASN A 215 -8.21 -8.80 -7.75
C ASN A 215 -7.10 -7.78 -7.54
N VAL A 216 -6.91 -7.30 -6.32
CA VAL A 216 -5.88 -6.33 -5.96
C VAL A 216 -4.83 -7.02 -5.12
N PHE A 217 -3.65 -7.21 -5.72
CA PHE A 217 -2.47 -7.77 -5.07
C PHE A 217 -1.49 -6.64 -4.72
N THR A 218 -1.18 -6.50 -3.45
CA THR A 218 -0.20 -5.52 -2.97
C THR A 218 1.15 -6.20 -2.77
N LEU A 219 2.19 -5.61 -3.35
CA LEU A 219 3.58 -6.01 -3.17
C LEU A 219 4.39 -4.90 -2.50
N HIS A 220 5.47 -5.26 -1.85
CA HIS A 220 6.42 -4.35 -1.22
C HIS A 220 7.75 -4.42 -1.98
N ALA A 221 8.24 -3.28 -2.47
CA ALA A 221 9.43 -3.27 -3.33
C ALA A 221 10.67 -3.88 -2.64
N GLU A 222 10.79 -3.74 -1.33
CA GLU A 222 11.83 -4.37 -0.51
C GLU A 222 11.69 -5.88 -0.36
N VAL A 223 10.52 -6.44 -0.63
CA VAL A 223 10.21 -7.87 -0.49
C VAL A 223 10.19 -8.54 -1.86
N GLU A 224 9.23 -8.23 -2.72
CA GLU A 224 9.06 -8.78 -4.06
C GLU A 224 10.07 -8.21 -5.08
N GLY A 225 10.59 -7.00 -4.87
CA GLY A 225 11.74 -6.47 -5.62
C GLY A 225 13.10 -6.89 -5.03
N GLY A 226 13.08 -7.64 -3.93
CA GLY A 226 14.23 -8.14 -3.18
C GLY A 226 14.29 -9.66 -3.12
N PRO A 227 14.28 -10.23 -1.90
CA PRO A 227 14.47 -11.69 -1.70
C PRO A 227 13.38 -12.57 -2.33
N LEU A 228 12.18 -12.02 -2.60
CA LEU A 228 11.07 -12.75 -3.20
C LEU A 228 10.85 -12.42 -4.69
N LEU A 229 11.85 -11.88 -5.39
CA LEU A 229 11.72 -11.54 -6.81
C LEU A 229 11.38 -12.77 -7.68
N GLU A 230 12.07 -13.90 -7.48
CA GLU A 230 11.80 -15.13 -8.25
C GLU A 230 10.43 -15.76 -7.94
N PRO A 231 10.02 -15.89 -6.65
CA PRO A 231 8.64 -16.26 -6.34
C PRO A 231 7.61 -15.32 -6.98
N PHE A 232 7.82 -14.00 -6.96
CA PHE A 232 6.92 -13.05 -7.59
C PHE A 232 6.88 -13.20 -9.12
N ARG A 233 8.04 -13.43 -9.75
CA ARG A 233 8.13 -13.75 -11.19
C ARG A 233 7.27 -14.97 -11.53
N SER A 234 7.40 -16.04 -10.75
CA SER A 234 6.61 -17.27 -10.95
C SER A 234 5.10 -17.02 -10.82
N PHE A 235 4.68 -16.24 -9.82
CA PHE A 235 3.27 -15.84 -9.66
C PHE A 235 2.78 -15.03 -10.86
N ARG A 236 3.53 -14.00 -11.27
CA ARG A 236 3.21 -13.18 -12.43
C ARG A 236 3.05 -14.03 -13.71
N ASP A 237 3.93 -15.02 -13.92
CA ASP A 237 3.83 -15.93 -15.06
C ASP A 237 2.62 -16.85 -14.97
N GLY A 238 2.25 -17.29 -13.76
CA GLY A 238 1.03 -18.06 -13.50
C GLY A 238 -0.23 -17.29 -13.86
N ILE A 239 -0.41 -16.07 -13.37
CA ILE A 239 -1.59 -15.24 -13.67
C ILE A 239 -1.68 -14.90 -15.17
N ARG A 240 -0.54 -14.67 -15.85
CA ARG A 240 -0.50 -14.44 -17.29
C ARG A 240 -0.97 -15.68 -18.07
N LYS A 241 -0.52 -16.88 -17.69
CA LYS A 241 -0.97 -18.14 -18.29
C LYS A 241 -2.46 -18.38 -18.07
N ALA A 242 -3.00 -17.94 -16.94
CA ALA A 242 -4.43 -17.99 -16.63
C ALA A 242 -5.26 -16.92 -17.36
N GLY A 243 -4.65 -16.11 -18.24
CA GLY A 243 -5.34 -15.08 -19.01
C GLY A 243 -5.78 -13.86 -18.17
N VAL A 244 -5.24 -13.69 -16.97
CA VAL A 244 -5.58 -12.53 -16.12
C VAL A 244 -4.95 -11.27 -16.70
N ARG A 245 -5.78 -10.25 -16.92
CA ARG A 245 -5.32 -8.93 -17.35
C ARG A 245 -4.86 -8.12 -16.15
N VAL A 246 -3.62 -7.65 -16.17
CA VAL A 246 -3.08 -6.74 -15.16
C VAL A 246 -3.32 -5.31 -15.59
N VAL A 247 -3.83 -4.48 -14.70
CA VAL A 247 -4.13 -3.06 -14.91
C VAL A 247 -3.60 -2.24 -13.74
N ARG A 248 -3.45 -0.93 -13.92
CA ARG A 248 -3.17 0.01 -12.83
C ARG A 248 -4.42 0.20 -11.97
N LEU A 249 -4.24 0.70 -10.74
CA LEU A 249 -5.40 0.99 -9.88
C LEU A 249 -6.19 2.21 -10.34
N ASP A 250 -5.56 3.21 -10.98
CA ASP A 250 -6.29 4.33 -11.57
C ASP A 250 -7.23 3.90 -12.70
N ASP A 251 -6.82 2.94 -13.55
CA ASP A 251 -7.68 2.34 -14.58
C ASP A 251 -8.85 1.55 -13.93
N ALA A 252 -8.54 0.82 -12.85
CA ALA A 252 -9.57 0.09 -12.09
C ALA A 252 -10.53 1.06 -11.37
N ALA A 253 -10.02 2.19 -10.86
CA ALA A 253 -10.84 3.23 -10.23
C ALA A 253 -11.79 3.88 -11.25
N GLU A 254 -11.31 4.18 -12.45
CA GLU A 254 -12.14 4.75 -13.51
C GLU A 254 -13.29 3.80 -13.88
N SER A 255 -12.96 2.52 -14.06
CA SER A 255 -13.97 1.48 -14.32
C SER A 255 -15.01 1.37 -13.19
N ALA A 256 -14.54 1.38 -11.92
CA ALA A 256 -15.43 1.27 -10.77
C ALA A 256 -16.31 2.52 -10.58
N LEU A 257 -15.80 3.71 -10.84
CA LEU A 257 -16.57 4.95 -10.75
C LEU A 257 -17.69 5.06 -11.78
N GLY A 258 -17.56 4.34 -12.91
CA GLY A 258 -18.62 4.18 -13.91
C GLY A 258 -19.71 3.15 -13.55
N ASP A 259 -19.51 2.37 -12.47
CA ASP A 259 -20.49 1.37 -12.02
C ASP A 259 -21.57 2.01 -11.15
N ALA A 260 -22.80 2.03 -11.65
CA ALA A 260 -23.98 2.51 -10.90
C ALA A 260 -24.31 1.64 -9.67
N GLY A 261 -23.83 0.39 -9.64
CA GLY A 261 -24.01 -0.55 -8.53
C GLY A 261 -22.92 -0.48 -7.45
N LEU A 262 -22.07 0.56 -7.46
CA LEU A 262 -20.99 0.72 -6.49
C LEU A 262 -21.54 0.84 -5.06
N PRO A 263 -21.23 -0.11 -4.15
CA PRO A 263 -21.82 -0.09 -2.82
C PRO A 263 -21.24 1.01 -1.94
N ALA A 264 -22.03 1.46 -0.97
CA ALA A 264 -21.53 2.22 0.17
C ALA A 264 -21.31 1.26 1.35
N ALA A 265 -20.18 1.42 2.06
CA ALA A 265 -19.88 0.57 3.22
C ALA A 265 -19.05 1.34 4.26
N PRO A 266 -19.22 1.08 5.56
CA PRO A 266 -18.36 1.63 6.58
C PRO A 266 -16.96 0.98 6.52
N VAL A 267 -15.97 1.69 7.05
CA VAL A 267 -14.63 1.12 7.29
C VAL A 267 -14.53 0.74 8.76
N ALA A 268 -14.21 -0.52 9.02
CA ALA A 268 -14.11 -1.10 10.35
C ALA A 268 -12.65 -1.44 10.71
N ARG A 269 -12.39 -1.71 11.99
CA ARG A 269 -11.12 -2.29 12.43
C ARG A 269 -11.20 -3.82 12.37
N GLY A 270 -10.22 -4.43 11.71
CA GLY A 270 -10.10 -5.88 11.58
C GLY A 270 -8.68 -6.38 11.87
N ARG A 271 -8.51 -7.69 11.67
CA ARG A 271 -7.20 -8.35 11.75
C ARG A 271 -7.04 -9.28 10.55
N VAL A 272 -5.84 -9.34 10.01
CA VAL A 272 -5.47 -10.27 8.95
C VAL A 272 -4.33 -11.17 9.45
N ALA A 273 -4.44 -12.45 9.15
CA ALA A 273 -3.42 -13.41 9.50
C ALA A 273 -2.07 -13.04 8.85
N GLY A 274 -1.00 -13.01 9.65
CA GLY A 274 0.33 -12.58 9.21
C GLY A 274 0.63 -11.09 9.44
N ARG A 275 -0.37 -10.26 9.77
CA ARG A 275 -0.20 -8.86 10.16
C ARG A 275 -0.20 -8.69 11.69
N SER A 276 0.57 -7.71 12.16
CA SER A 276 0.60 -7.35 13.57
C SER A 276 -0.33 -6.17 13.84
N GLY A 277 -1.19 -6.31 14.84
CA GLY A 277 -2.13 -5.28 15.26
C GLY A 277 -3.40 -5.25 14.40
N TRP A 278 -4.10 -4.12 14.44
CA TRP A 278 -5.31 -3.88 13.66
C TRP A 278 -4.99 -3.33 12.26
N ILE A 279 -5.89 -3.56 11.34
CA ILE A 279 -5.93 -2.91 10.03
C ILE A 279 -7.36 -2.43 9.75
N ALA A 280 -7.51 -1.52 8.80
CA ALA A 280 -8.81 -1.13 8.31
C ALA A 280 -9.34 -2.18 7.31
N VAL A 281 -10.60 -2.52 7.45
CA VAL A 281 -11.30 -3.49 6.59
C VAL A 281 -12.61 -2.89 6.10
N GLN A 282 -13.03 -3.31 4.91
CA GLN A 282 -14.37 -3.02 4.39
C GLN A 282 -15.42 -3.67 5.30
N GLY A 283 -16.38 -2.89 5.79
CA GLY A 283 -17.54 -3.38 6.54
C GLY A 283 -18.62 -3.94 5.62
N ALA A 284 -19.70 -4.43 6.22
CA ALA A 284 -20.86 -4.87 5.45
C ALA A 284 -21.48 -3.67 4.69
N PRO A 285 -21.93 -3.88 3.44
CA PRO A 285 -22.58 -2.82 2.67
C PRO A 285 -23.78 -2.25 3.44
N ALA A 286 -23.91 -0.93 3.41
CA ALA A 286 -25.10 -0.28 3.94
C ALA A 286 -26.30 -0.67 3.07
N ARG A 287 -27.42 -1.02 3.71
CA ARG A 287 -28.69 -1.15 3.01
C ARG A 287 -29.13 0.27 2.63
N MET A 288 -29.09 0.59 1.35
CA MET A 288 -29.71 1.83 0.87
C MET A 288 -31.23 1.65 1.02
N ALA A 289 -31.84 2.54 1.78
CA ALA A 289 -33.29 2.58 1.96
C ALA A 289 -33.96 3.07 0.67
#